data_c9a3c2f30b44144a384c94218c2f3552
#
_entry.id   c9a3c2f30b44144a384c94218c2f3552
#
_cell.length_a   1.000
_cell.length_b   1.000
_cell.length_c   1.000
_cell.angle_alpha   90.00
_cell.angle_beta   90.00
_cell.angle_gamma   90.00
#
_symmetry.space_group_name_H-M   'P 1'
#
loop_
_entity.id
_entity.type
_entity.pdbx_description
1 polymer ?
#
loop_
_entity_poly.entity_id
_entity_poly.type
_entity_poly.pdbx_seq_one_letter_code
_entity_poly.pdbx_strand_id
1 'polypeptide(L)'
;MIDLCRQKQVFAFETPANRHFYGHGFFSADGRLLFASENDFENDLGVIGIYSVGNAYNRIGEFETKGIGPHQILLKSDKNTILVANGGIATHPDFPGQKLNLESMSPSLTYLNIVSGEVIDQALMPKSFQQLSIRHISEANDGSIWFGGQYEGYLKDKVPLVGRHVRSQEIEFIQEDASVY
;
A
#
# COMPACT_ATOMS: atom_id res chain seq x y z
N MET A 1 19.42 4.85 -1.16
CA MET A 1 19.15 6.31 -1.09
C MET A 1 20.09 7.03 -2.03
N ILE A 2 19.60 8.00 -2.76
CA ILE A 2 20.36 8.78 -3.73
C ILE A 2 20.34 10.25 -3.28
N ASP A 3 21.50 10.87 -3.19
CA ASP A 3 21.65 12.32 -3.06
C ASP A 3 21.46 12.94 -4.45
N LEU A 4 20.36 13.65 -4.64
CA LEU A 4 20.02 14.24 -5.94
C LEU A 4 20.96 15.39 -6.33
N CYS A 5 21.49 16.13 -5.35
CA CYS A 5 22.44 17.23 -5.60
C CYS A 5 23.80 16.69 -6.06
N ARG A 6 24.25 15.60 -5.50
CA ARG A 6 25.53 14.97 -5.82
C ARG A 6 25.42 13.86 -6.87
N GLN A 7 24.19 13.47 -7.23
CA GLN A 7 23.89 12.36 -8.14
C GLN A 7 24.62 11.07 -7.76
N LYS A 8 24.68 10.77 -6.46
CA LYS A 8 25.38 9.61 -5.93
C LYS A 8 24.48 8.80 -4.99
N GLN A 9 24.63 7.49 -5.04
CA GLN A 9 24.14 6.64 -3.98
C GLN A 9 24.93 6.92 -2.70
N VAL A 10 24.26 7.39 -1.66
CA VAL A 10 24.87 7.71 -0.37
C VAL A 10 24.64 6.63 0.66
N PHE A 11 23.60 5.81 0.47
CA PHE A 11 23.26 4.74 1.39
C PHE A 11 22.43 3.65 0.70
N ALA A 12 22.64 2.39 1.10
CA ALA A 12 21.78 1.25 0.77
C ALA A 12 21.53 0.45 2.05
N PHE A 13 20.33 -0.05 2.23
CA PHE A 13 19.96 -0.95 3.31
C PHE A 13 19.01 -2.01 2.77
N GLU A 14 18.93 -3.12 3.47
CA GLU A 14 18.17 -4.29 3.07
C GLU A 14 17.05 -4.56 4.08
N THR A 15 16.03 -5.24 3.63
CA THR A 15 14.99 -5.82 4.48
C THR A 15 15.53 -7.07 5.20
N PRO A 16 14.87 -7.59 6.25
CA PRO A 16 15.12 -8.93 6.75
C PRO A 16 14.99 -10.00 5.65
N ALA A 17 15.57 -11.18 5.88
CA ALA A 17 15.69 -12.22 4.86
C ALA A 17 14.36 -12.70 4.26
N ASN A 18 13.26 -12.69 5.03
CA ASN A 18 11.92 -13.10 4.59
C ASN A 18 11.04 -11.92 4.15
N ARG A 19 11.64 -10.75 3.91
CA ARG A 19 10.95 -9.53 3.50
C ARG A 19 11.54 -8.99 2.21
N HIS A 20 10.73 -8.30 1.44
CA HIS A 20 11.22 -7.41 0.39
C HIS A 20 10.42 -6.10 0.38
N PHE A 21 11.07 -5.01 0.01
CA PHE A 21 10.38 -3.73 -0.22
C PHE A 21 9.36 -3.87 -1.35
N TYR A 22 8.18 -3.28 -1.14
CA TYR A 22 7.06 -3.48 -2.06
C TYR A 22 6.67 -2.23 -2.88
N GLY A 23 7.42 -1.14 -2.73
CA GLY A 23 7.35 -0.02 -3.65
C GLY A 23 7.41 1.37 -3.03
N HIS A 24 6.70 1.66 -1.97
CA HIS A 24 6.54 3.00 -1.45
C HIS A 24 6.93 3.14 0.02
N GLY A 25 7.26 4.39 0.40
CA GLY A 25 7.56 4.74 1.77
C GLY A 25 7.39 6.23 1.99
N PHE A 26 7.37 6.65 3.25
CA PHE A 26 7.33 8.05 3.65
C PHE A 26 8.11 8.27 4.94
N PHE A 27 8.52 9.50 5.18
CA PHE A 27 9.17 9.88 6.44
C PHE A 27 8.14 10.38 7.45
N SER A 28 8.38 10.11 8.74
CA SER A 28 7.64 10.77 9.82
C SER A 28 7.74 12.30 9.68
N ALA A 29 6.78 13.04 10.28
CA ALA A 29 6.73 14.48 10.17
C ALA A 29 7.99 15.20 10.69
N ASP A 30 8.70 14.56 11.63
CA ASP A 30 9.97 15.07 12.19
C ASP A 30 11.21 14.54 11.44
N GLY A 31 11.03 13.70 10.42
CA GLY A 31 12.08 13.11 9.61
C GLY A 31 12.94 12.05 10.31
N ARG A 32 12.57 11.62 11.52
CA ARG A 32 13.37 10.67 12.30
C ARG A 32 13.14 9.22 11.93
N LEU A 33 11.97 8.90 11.42
CA LEU A 33 11.58 7.57 11.01
C LEU A 33 11.29 7.53 9.51
N LEU A 34 11.67 6.43 8.88
CA LEU A 34 11.19 6.04 7.56
C LEU A 34 10.25 4.86 7.74
N PHE A 35 9.07 4.96 7.16
CA PHE A 35 8.11 3.88 7.02
C PHE A 35 8.17 3.38 5.58
N ALA A 36 8.31 2.08 5.39
CA ALA A 36 8.40 1.48 4.06
C ALA A 36 7.47 0.27 3.94
N SER A 37 6.76 0.16 2.82
CA SER A 37 5.95 -1.01 2.54
C SER A 37 6.84 -2.22 2.24
N GLU A 38 6.55 -3.33 2.90
CA GLU A 38 7.27 -4.59 2.76
C GLU A 38 6.27 -5.74 2.58
N ASN A 39 6.70 -6.80 1.93
CA ASN A 39 5.96 -8.05 1.84
C ASN A 39 6.69 -9.13 2.63
N ASP A 40 6.01 -9.74 3.60
CA ASP A 40 6.41 -10.99 4.23
C ASP A 40 5.93 -12.13 3.33
N PHE A 41 6.78 -12.54 2.41
CA PHE A 41 6.41 -13.50 1.38
C PHE A 41 6.28 -14.94 1.89
N GLU A 42 6.87 -15.27 3.03
CA GLU A 42 6.73 -16.59 3.65
C GLU A 42 5.38 -16.77 4.35
N ASN A 43 4.80 -15.66 4.84
CA ASN A 43 3.55 -15.68 5.59
C ASN A 43 2.38 -15.05 4.84
N ASP A 44 2.57 -14.58 3.60
CA ASP A 44 1.58 -13.84 2.81
C ASP A 44 1.02 -12.62 3.55
N LEU A 45 1.89 -11.87 4.23
CA LEU A 45 1.50 -10.70 5.01
C LEU A 45 2.11 -9.42 4.45
N GLY A 46 1.29 -8.39 4.33
CA GLY A 46 1.77 -7.04 4.13
C GLY A 46 2.21 -6.43 5.46
N VAL A 47 3.38 -5.79 5.46
CA VAL A 47 3.90 -5.10 6.63
C VAL A 47 4.43 -3.72 6.26
N ILE A 48 4.53 -2.85 7.26
CA ILE A 48 5.23 -1.56 7.18
C ILE A 48 6.46 -1.67 8.04
N GLY A 49 7.64 -1.74 7.43
CA GLY A 49 8.91 -1.68 8.15
C GLY A 49 9.17 -0.27 8.67
N ILE A 50 9.68 -0.17 9.89
CA ILE A 50 9.99 1.09 10.57
C ILE A 50 11.50 1.18 10.75
N TYR A 51 12.08 2.25 10.22
CA TYR A 51 13.54 2.44 10.16
C TYR A 51 13.94 3.75 10.83
N SER A 52 14.98 3.71 11.68
CA SER A 52 15.54 4.88 12.36
C SER A 52 16.53 5.62 11.44
N VAL A 53 16.17 6.82 10.99
CA VAL A 53 17.00 7.64 10.10
C VAL A 53 18.34 8.00 10.72
N GLY A 54 18.34 8.42 11.98
CA GLY A 54 19.54 8.82 12.72
C GLY A 54 20.48 7.64 13.06
N ASN A 55 20.03 6.40 12.91
CA ASN A 55 20.82 5.19 13.15
C ASN A 55 20.98 4.37 11.86
N ALA A 56 21.50 5.02 10.82
CA ALA A 56 21.81 4.40 9.54
C ALA A 56 20.66 3.54 8.96
N TYR A 57 19.42 4.01 9.12
CA TYR A 57 18.21 3.28 8.68
C TYR A 57 18.10 1.88 9.30
N ASN A 58 18.61 1.70 10.51
CA ASN A 58 18.41 0.44 11.22
C ASN A 58 16.91 0.20 11.45
N ARG A 59 16.46 -1.01 11.13
CA ARG A 59 15.06 -1.42 11.32
C ARG A 59 14.78 -1.57 12.81
N ILE A 60 13.75 -0.91 13.31
CA ILE A 60 13.40 -0.86 14.73
C ILE A 60 12.05 -1.48 15.05
N GLY A 61 11.25 -1.82 14.04
CA GLY A 61 9.95 -2.45 14.23
C GLY A 61 9.18 -2.62 12.93
N GLU A 62 7.96 -3.09 13.06
CA GLU A 62 7.02 -3.22 11.95
C GLU A 62 5.57 -3.10 12.43
N PHE A 63 4.67 -2.77 11.52
CA PHE A 63 3.22 -2.86 11.67
C PHE A 63 2.65 -3.78 10.60
N GLU A 64 1.71 -4.65 10.97
CA GLU A 64 0.94 -5.41 9.99
C GLU A 64 -0.05 -4.50 9.25
N THR A 65 -0.16 -4.65 7.92
CA THR A 65 -1.13 -3.88 7.12
C THR A 65 -2.54 -4.48 7.12
N LYS A 66 -2.70 -5.67 7.70
CA LYS A 66 -3.95 -6.47 7.67
C LYS A 66 -4.45 -6.76 6.25
N GLY A 67 -3.51 -6.91 5.32
CA GLY A 67 -3.73 -7.27 3.93
C GLY A 67 -2.47 -7.83 3.30
N ILE A 68 -2.51 -8.12 2.02
CA ILE A 68 -1.41 -8.69 1.24
C ILE A 68 -0.97 -7.67 0.19
N GLY A 69 0.33 -7.60 -0.06
CA GLY A 69 0.90 -6.76 -1.11
C GLY A 69 0.62 -5.27 -0.92
N PRO A 70 1.15 -4.62 0.13
CA PRO A 70 0.95 -3.20 0.42
C PRO A 70 1.69 -2.33 -0.59
N HIS A 71 1.04 -2.02 -1.71
CA HIS A 71 1.67 -1.35 -2.85
C HIS A 71 2.07 0.09 -2.53
N GLN A 72 1.14 0.88 -1.99
CA GLN A 72 1.43 2.25 -1.56
C GLN A 72 1.02 2.48 -0.12
N ILE A 73 1.85 3.22 0.58
CA ILE A 73 1.54 3.77 1.91
C ILE A 73 1.72 5.28 1.88
N LEU A 74 0.91 6.01 2.63
CA LEU A 74 1.06 7.45 2.84
C LEU A 74 0.69 7.85 4.27
N LEU A 75 1.29 8.96 4.71
CA LEU A 75 0.89 9.64 5.94
C LEU A 75 -0.23 10.62 5.60
N LYS A 76 -1.40 10.45 6.24
CA LYS A 76 -2.52 11.38 6.06
C LYS A 76 -2.19 12.79 6.56
N SER A 77 -2.96 13.75 6.10
CA SER A 77 -2.84 15.16 6.49
C SER A 77 -2.96 15.41 8.00
N ASP A 78 -3.67 14.52 8.72
CA ASP A 78 -3.81 14.52 10.18
C ASP A 78 -2.50 14.19 10.94
N LYS A 79 -1.46 13.72 10.24
CA LYS A 79 -0.15 13.31 10.77
C LYS A 79 -0.18 12.14 11.77
N ASN A 80 -1.34 11.53 11.98
CA ASN A 80 -1.55 10.45 12.94
C ASN A 80 -1.97 9.13 12.30
N THR A 81 -2.40 9.17 11.04
CA THR A 81 -2.93 8.01 10.34
C THR A 81 -2.04 7.63 9.15
N ILE A 82 -1.60 6.38 9.12
CA ILE A 82 -1.01 5.76 7.93
C ILE A 82 -2.15 5.14 7.12
N LEU A 83 -2.23 5.49 5.84
CA LEU A 83 -3.11 4.83 4.89
C LEU A 83 -2.30 3.83 4.07
N VAL A 84 -2.86 2.63 3.89
CA VAL A 84 -2.24 1.52 3.16
C VAL A 84 -3.15 1.06 2.03
N ALA A 85 -2.61 1.00 0.82
CA ALA A 85 -3.23 0.34 -0.32
C ALA A 85 -2.71 -1.11 -0.40
N ASN A 86 -3.45 -2.06 0.15
CA ASN A 86 -3.16 -3.47 0.00
C ASN A 86 -3.68 -3.94 -1.36
N GLY A 87 -2.78 -4.32 -2.27
CA GLY A 87 -3.15 -4.79 -3.61
C GLY A 87 -3.80 -6.17 -3.63
N GLY A 88 -3.67 -6.93 -2.55
CA GLY A 88 -4.27 -8.25 -2.40
C GLY A 88 -3.58 -9.38 -3.16
N ILE A 89 -2.42 -9.13 -3.77
CA ILE A 89 -1.69 -10.11 -4.59
C ILE A 89 -0.55 -10.73 -3.78
N ALA A 90 -0.56 -12.05 -3.63
CA ALA A 90 0.56 -12.81 -3.10
C ALA A 90 1.63 -13.02 -4.18
N THR A 91 2.87 -12.70 -3.84
CA THR A 91 4.05 -12.87 -4.68
C THR A 91 5.18 -13.50 -3.87
N HIS A 92 6.01 -14.33 -4.51
CA HIS A 92 7.14 -14.97 -3.87
C HIS A 92 8.40 -14.85 -4.75
N PRO A 93 9.59 -14.62 -4.17
CA PRO A 93 10.85 -14.51 -4.93
C PRO A 93 11.17 -15.74 -5.79
N ASP A 94 10.82 -16.94 -5.33
CA ASP A 94 11.04 -18.20 -6.05
C ASP A 94 10.15 -18.34 -7.28
N PHE A 95 9.08 -17.53 -7.38
CA PHE A 95 8.14 -17.53 -8.50
C PHE A 95 8.06 -16.12 -9.14
N PRO A 96 9.16 -15.61 -9.73
CA PRO A 96 9.23 -14.24 -10.20
C PRO A 96 8.17 -13.96 -11.26
N GLY A 97 7.41 -12.88 -11.07
CA GLY A 97 6.36 -12.44 -11.97
C GLY A 97 5.04 -13.23 -11.87
N GLN A 98 4.96 -14.26 -11.04
CA GLN A 98 3.72 -14.99 -10.82
C GLN A 98 2.87 -14.33 -9.73
N LYS A 99 1.55 -14.38 -9.91
CA LYS A 99 0.52 -13.93 -8.98
C LYS A 99 -0.15 -15.18 -8.42
N LEU A 100 0.08 -15.46 -7.12
CA LEU A 100 -0.19 -16.80 -6.57
C LEU A 100 -1.62 -17.00 -6.07
N ASN A 101 -2.42 -15.91 -5.95
CA ASN A 101 -3.73 -15.96 -5.30
C ASN A 101 -4.84 -15.19 -6.03
N LEU A 102 -4.81 -15.09 -7.36
CA LEU A 102 -5.76 -14.25 -8.14
C LEU A 102 -7.24 -14.55 -7.83
N GLU A 103 -7.60 -15.82 -7.60
CA GLU A 103 -8.98 -16.24 -7.31
C GLU A 103 -9.42 -15.88 -5.88
N SER A 104 -8.47 -15.70 -4.96
CA SER A 104 -8.70 -15.40 -3.55
C SER A 104 -8.21 -14.01 -3.15
N MET A 105 -7.94 -13.12 -4.10
CA MET A 105 -7.53 -11.74 -3.81
C MET A 105 -8.51 -11.05 -2.87
N SER A 106 -7.96 -10.26 -1.95
CA SER A 106 -8.74 -9.43 -1.02
C SER A 106 -8.07 -8.06 -0.87
N PRO A 107 -8.14 -7.21 -1.91
CA PRO A 107 -7.59 -5.86 -1.83
C PRO A 107 -8.33 -5.02 -0.79
N SER A 108 -7.60 -4.12 -0.13
CA SER A 108 -8.17 -3.27 0.92
C SER A 108 -7.46 -1.94 1.05
N LEU A 109 -8.19 -0.96 1.60
CA LEU A 109 -7.61 0.24 2.18
C LEU A 109 -7.58 0.07 3.69
N THR A 110 -6.41 0.12 4.31
CA THR A 110 -6.27 -0.01 5.77
C THR A 110 -5.76 1.31 6.36
N TYR A 111 -6.39 1.74 7.43
CA TYR A 111 -6.02 2.94 8.20
C TYR A 111 -5.39 2.49 9.52
N LEU A 112 -4.16 2.87 9.76
CA LEU A 112 -3.41 2.48 10.94
C LEU A 112 -3.02 3.72 11.77
N ASN A 113 -3.02 3.58 13.08
CA ASN A 113 -2.42 4.56 13.96
C ASN A 113 -0.90 4.55 13.78
N ILE A 114 -0.28 5.69 13.51
CA ILE A 114 1.17 5.79 13.25
C ILE A 114 2.05 5.44 14.46
N VAL A 115 1.50 5.53 15.67
CA VAL A 115 2.26 5.27 16.91
C VAL A 115 2.14 3.82 17.35
N SER A 116 0.91 3.28 17.35
CA SER A 116 0.64 1.94 17.86
C SER A 116 0.59 0.85 16.78
N GLY A 117 0.39 1.21 15.51
CA GLY A 117 0.13 0.26 14.43
C GLY A 117 -1.28 -0.37 14.47
N GLU A 118 -2.12 0.06 15.41
CA GLU A 118 -3.49 -0.46 15.52
C GLU A 118 -4.35 -0.02 14.34
N VAL A 119 -5.23 -0.93 13.91
CA VAL A 119 -6.20 -0.64 12.84
C VAL A 119 -7.24 0.33 13.38
N ILE A 120 -7.38 1.48 12.73
CA ILE A 120 -8.43 2.48 12.98
C ILE A 120 -9.67 2.14 12.15
N ASP A 121 -9.45 1.71 10.90
CA ASP A 121 -10.51 1.36 9.95
C ASP A 121 -9.93 0.50 8.82
N GLN A 122 -10.79 -0.30 8.16
CA GLN A 122 -10.41 -1.06 6.98
C GLN A 122 -11.60 -1.18 6.03
N ALA A 123 -11.41 -0.77 4.79
CA ALA A 123 -12.36 -0.96 3.71
C ALA A 123 -11.88 -2.08 2.77
N LEU A 124 -12.64 -3.18 2.74
CA LEU A 124 -12.38 -4.29 1.82
C LEU A 124 -12.96 -3.99 0.45
N MET A 125 -12.28 -4.44 -0.60
CA MET A 125 -12.82 -4.41 -1.95
C MET A 125 -14.09 -5.28 -2.02
N PRO A 126 -15.21 -4.81 -2.59
CA PRO A 126 -16.40 -5.63 -2.80
C PRO A 126 -16.07 -6.91 -3.59
N LYS A 127 -16.75 -8.00 -3.27
CA LYS A 127 -16.49 -9.31 -3.91
C LYS A 127 -16.64 -9.28 -5.43
N SER A 128 -17.52 -8.43 -5.96
CA SER A 128 -17.67 -8.20 -7.41
C SER A 128 -16.43 -7.62 -8.08
N PHE A 129 -15.55 -6.98 -7.30
CA PHE A 129 -14.31 -6.36 -7.76
C PHE A 129 -13.08 -6.90 -7.02
N GLN A 130 -13.16 -8.11 -6.46
CA GLN A 130 -12.05 -8.69 -5.68
C GLN A 130 -10.72 -8.78 -6.44
N GLN A 131 -10.76 -8.83 -7.79
CA GLN A 131 -9.56 -8.83 -8.62
C GLN A 131 -9.11 -7.42 -9.05
N LEU A 132 -9.68 -6.35 -8.49
CA LEU A 132 -9.20 -4.99 -8.68
C LEU A 132 -8.13 -4.67 -7.63
N SER A 133 -6.88 -4.92 -7.96
CA SER A 133 -5.73 -4.65 -7.09
C SER A 133 -5.54 -3.15 -6.90
N ILE A 134 -5.68 -2.65 -5.68
CA ILE A 134 -5.43 -1.23 -5.37
C ILE A 134 -3.92 -0.96 -5.46
N ARG A 135 -3.54 0.08 -6.24
CA ARG A 135 -2.14 0.42 -6.48
C ARG A 135 -1.77 1.78 -5.90
N HIS A 136 -2.42 2.83 -6.35
CA HIS A 136 -2.10 4.19 -5.98
C HIS A 136 -3.24 4.86 -5.24
N ILE A 137 -2.89 5.67 -4.24
CA ILE A 137 -3.81 6.36 -3.36
C ILE A 137 -3.42 7.83 -3.22
N SER A 138 -4.41 8.67 -3.04
CA SER A 138 -4.22 10.10 -2.74
C SER A 138 -5.30 10.57 -1.79
N GLU A 139 -4.94 11.42 -0.83
CA GLU A 139 -5.89 12.11 0.04
C GLU A 139 -6.33 13.42 -0.61
N ALA A 140 -7.63 13.61 -0.74
CA ALA A 140 -8.22 14.86 -1.21
C ALA A 140 -8.37 15.87 -0.05
N ASN A 141 -8.62 17.15 -0.38
CA ASN A 141 -8.77 18.22 0.61
C ASN A 141 -9.93 18.02 1.59
N ASP A 142 -10.95 17.25 1.20
CA ASP A 142 -12.09 16.89 2.05
C ASP A 142 -11.81 15.68 2.96
N GLY A 143 -10.58 15.13 2.92
CA GLY A 143 -10.14 13.96 3.67
C GLY A 143 -10.56 12.62 3.07
N SER A 144 -11.27 12.61 1.93
CA SER A 144 -11.57 11.40 1.20
C SER A 144 -10.33 10.82 0.54
N ILE A 145 -10.32 9.51 0.35
CA ILE A 145 -9.21 8.80 -0.28
C ILE A 145 -9.63 8.36 -1.67
N TRP A 146 -8.91 8.83 -2.64
CA TRP A 146 -9.04 8.37 -4.02
C TRP A 146 -8.00 7.30 -4.30
N PHE A 147 -8.38 6.29 -5.04
CA PHE A 147 -7.46 5.24 -5.44
C PHE A 147 -7.61 4.87 -6.90
N GLY A 148 -6.49 4.45 -7.49
CA GLY A 148 -6.41 3.79 -8.77
C GLY A 148 -6.03 2.33 -8.60
N GLY A 149 -6.68 1.44 -9.35
CA GLY A 149 -6.44 0.01 -9.31
C GLY A 149 -6.00 -0.56 -10.66
N GLN A 150 -5.48 -1.77 -10.61
CA GLN A 150 -5.19 -2.61 -11.76
C GLN A 150 -6.08 -3.84 -11.69
N TYR A 151 -6.89 -4.05 -12.72
CA TYR A 151 -7.74 -5.22 -12.78
C TYR A 151 -6.96 -6.45 -13.25
N GLU A 152 -7.06 -7.53 -12.49
CA GLU A 152 -6.32 -8.78 -12.70
C GLU A 152 -7.20 -9.91 -13.26
N GLY A 153 -8.47 -9.63 -13.52
CA GLY A 153 -9.42 -10.55 -14.12
C GLY A 153 -9.40 -10.54 -15.65
N TYR A 154 -10.50 -10.95 -16.25
CA TYR A 154 -10.58 -11.03 -17.71
C TYR A 154 -10.67 -9.62 -18.35
N LEU A 155 -9.87 -9.38 -19.38
CA LEU A 155 -9.79 -8.08 -20.10
C LEU A 155 -11.14 -7.61 -20.71
N LYS A 156 -12.12 -8.51 -20.86
CA LYS A 156 -13.44 -8.17 -21.39
C LYS A 156 -14.38 -7.57 -20.35
N ASP A 157 -14.03 -7.70 -19.07
CA ASP A 157 -14.84 -7.16 -17.98
C ASP A 157 -14.62 -5.66 -17.91
N LYS A 158 -15.71 -4.91 -18.03
CA LYS A 158 -15.68 -3.45 -17.81
C LYS A 158 -15.77 -3.17 -16.32
N VAL A 159 -14.61 -3.01 -15.69
CA VAL A 159 -14.48 -2.74 -14.26
C VAL A 159 -13.99 -1.32 -14.06
N PRO A 160 -14.63 -0.52 -13.19
CA PRO A 160 -14.12 0.80 -12.85
C PRO A 160 -12.76 0.66 -12.17
N LEU A 161 -11.75 1.37 -12.72
CA LEU A 161 -10.37 1.31 -12.19
C LEU A 161 -10.08 2.38 -11.14
N VAL A 162 -11.00 3.32 -10.94
CA VAL A 162 -10.88 4.42 -9.98
C VAL A 162 -12.02 4.34 -8.98
N GLY A 163 -11.68 4.52 -7.72
CA GLY A 163 -12.67 4.58 -6.65
C GLY A 163 -12.30 5.63 -5.60
N ARG A 164 -13.25 5.87 -4.73
CA ARG A 164 -13.17 6.79 -3.60
C ARG A 164 -13.66 6.11 -2.34
N HIS A 165 -13.04 6.44 -1.23
CA HIS A 165 -13.45 5.98 0.09
C HIS A 165 -13.44 7.13 1.10
N VAL A 166 -14.49 7.21 1.90
CA VAL A 166 -14.55 8.03 3.11
C VAL A 166 -14.56 7.08 4.30
N ARG A 167 -13.74 7.35 5.31
CA ARG A 167 -13.61 6.48 6.47
C ARG A 167 -14.98 6.11 7.06
N SER A 168 -15.15 4.84 7.39
CA SER A 168 -16.40 4.24 7.90
C SER A 168 -17.56 4.21 6.90
N GLN A 169 -17.30 4.40 5.62
CA GLN A 169 -18.29 4.28 4.54
C GLN A 169 -17.90 3.14 3.60
N GLU A 170 -18.78 2.78 2.68
CA GLU A 170 -18.48 1.85 1.60
C GLU A 170 -17.61 2.52 0.53
N ILE A 171 -16.90 1.69 -0.26
CA ILE A 171 -16.13 2.16 -1.40
C ILE A 171 -17.09 2.58 -2.53
N GLU A 172 -16.93 3.80 -3.01
CA GLU A 172 -17.61 4.34 -4.18
C GLU A 172 -16.73 4.17 -5.42
N PHE A 173 -17.28 3.66 -6.52
CA PHE A 173 -16.57 3.53 -7.78
C PHE A 173 -16.98 4.63 -8.76
N ILE A 174 -15.98 5.19 -9.44
CA ILE A 174 -16.20 6.16 -10.50
C ILE A 174 -16.39 5.39 -11.80
N GLN A 175 -17.60 5.40 -12.32
CA GLN A 175 -17.89 4.85 -13.64
C GLN A 175 -17.48 5.88 -14.70
N GLU A 176 -16.74 5.44 -15.72
CA GLU A 176 -16.54 6.26 -16.90
C GLU A 176 -17.88 6.41 -17.63
N ASP A 177 -18.30 7.65 -17.81
CA ASP A 177 -19.48 7.93 -18.64
C ASP A 177 -19.12 7.59 -20.10
N ALA A 178 -19.73 6.55 -20.65
CA ALA A 178 -19.46 6.06 -22.01
C ALA A 178 -19.82 7.08 -23.12
N SER A 179 -20.22 8.29 -22.74
CA SER A 179 -20.66 9.37 -23.63
C SER A 179 -19.54 10.36 -24.05
N VAL A 180 -18.28 10.13 -23.63
CA VAL A 180 -17.18 11.10 -23.86
C VAL A 180 -16.20 10.66 -24.95
N TYR A 181 -16.52 9.64 -25.76
CA TYR A 181 -15.72 9.25 -26.95
C TYR A 181 -16.54 9.17 -28.22
#